data_f790bb63c6a0f4f7b801837922674d12
#
_entry.id   f790bb63c6a0f4f7b801837922674d12
#
_cell.length_a   1.000
_cell.length_b   1.000
_cell.length_c   1.000
_cell.angle_alpha   90.00
_cell.angle_beta   90.00
_cell.angle_gamma   90.00
#
_symmetry.space_group_name_H-M   'P 1'
#
loop_
_entity.id
_entity.type
_entity.pdbx_description
1 polymer ?
#
loop_
_entity_poly.entity_id
_entity_poly.type
_entity_poly.pdbx_seq_one_letter_code
_entity_poly.pdbx_strand_id
1 'polypeptide(L)'
;MLFRSNNNSATANIQEKLEKYGLSFIVAPLGSKANKEAFIEHQSVVPDECATWSIGMTDKMHMRKQLHAVLDQLDRVYVLQNEKAKLLQEQQAVILEWKHFCMITGVVEQQSFRRFPSSRIIKLWLDYQEMVKEESSMPKSWFVKFKERLKKWRLKWICKHRLDIIGIFEDMSKTALHIKEFQILYYLNRKEEIACRIIEIERELEQYDSKVMTEKMVELSMGLFKASLCERYHKQVRPVFTDTIDLKRNGEKFAKQYPVVLSTTFSARSCMIADKLFDYVIMDEASQVSIDTGALALTCAYNAVVVGDVLQLPNVITDEDKTKLEAIMSQYHIAEGYDCGK
;
A
#
# COMPACT_ATOMS: atom_id res chain seq x y z
N MET A 1 -14.84 11.10 13.11
CA MET A 1 -14.56 10.26 11.95
C MET A 1 -15.66 10.50 10.91
N LEU A 2 -15.32 10.77 9.69
CA LEU A 2 -16.28 11.05 8.62
C LEU A 2 -16.11 10.01 7.53
N PHE A 3 -17.10 9.14 7.36
CA PHE A 3 -17.15 8.15 6.29
C PHE A 3 -17.89 8.69 5.08
N ARG A 4 -17.37 8.38 3.90
CA ARG A 4 -17.89 8.89 2.64
C ARG A 4 -17.85 7.89 1.52
N SER A 5 -18.88 7.95 0.70
CA SER A 5 -18.91 7.36 -0.63
C SER A 5 -19.74 8.25 -1.55
N ASN A 6 -19.52 8.14 -2.83
CA ASN A 6 -20.33 8.80 -3.85
C ASN A 6 -21.76 8.21 -3.90
N ASN A 7 -21.94 7.04 -3.32
CA ASN A 7 -23.23 6.30 -3.35
C ASN A 7 -23.81 6.15 -1.94
N ASN A 8 -25.10 6.44 -1.77
CA ASN A 8 -25.82 6.23 -0.51
C ASN A 8 -25.77 4.77 -0.04
N SER A 9 -25.58 3.81 -0.95
CA SER A 9 -25.46 2.39 -0.62
C SER A 9 -24.21 2.06 0.22
N ALA A 10 -23.08 2.69 -0.03
CA ALA A 10 -21.86 2.40 0.75
C ALA A 10 -21.94 2.97 2.17
N THR A 11 -22.55 4.16 2.36
CA THR A 11 -22.80 4.67 3.70
C THR A 11 -23.84 3.82 4.46
N ALA A 12 -24.84 3.28 3.75
CA ALA A 12 -25.81 2.34 4.32
C ALA A 12 -25.15 1.02 4.75
N ASN A 13 -24.24 0.46 3.95
CA ASN A 13 -23.47 -0.72 4.30
C ASN A 13 -22.62 -0.55 5.57
N ILE A 14 -22.00 0.63 5.73
CA ILE A 14 -21.22 0.95 6.94
C ILE A 14 -22.16 1.05 8.14
N GLN A 15 -23.29 1.71 7.98
CA GLN A 15 -24.31 1.84 9.03
C GLN A 15 -24.79 0.45 9.47
N GLU A 16 -25.16 -0.43 8.55
CA GLU A 16 -25.60 -1.79 8.84
C GLU A 16 -24.52 -2.61 9.58
N LYS A 17 -23.25 -2.50 9.15
CA LYS A 17 -22.15 -3.15 9.83
C LYS A 17 -21.96 -2.66 11.25
N LEU A 18 -22.03 -1.34 11.49
CA LEU A 18 -21.91 -0.76 12.84
C LEU A 18 -23.09 -1.16 13.72
N GLU A 19 -24.29 -1.27 13.16
CA GLU A 19 -25.48 -1.75 13.84
C GLU A 19 -25.34 -3.20 14.31
N LYS A 20 -24.81 -4.09 13.46
CA LYS A 20 -24.51 -5.50 13.81
C LYS A 20 -23.55 -5.63 15.01
N TYR A 21 -22.68 -4.64 15.20
CA TYR A 21 -21.77 -4.60 16.36
C TYR A 21 -22.35 -3.86 17.56
N GLY A 22 -23.61 -3.36 17.50
CA GLY A 22 -24.26 -2.57 18.54
C GLY A 22 -23.68 -1.15 18.67
N LEU A 23 -23.14 -0.60 17.58
CA LEU A 23 -22.42 0.68 17.56
C LEU A 23 -23.21 1.81 16.87
N SER A 24 -24.47 1.59 16.49
CA SER A 24 -25.33 2.60 15.84
C SER A 24 -25.47 3.89 16.64
N PHE A 25 -25.41 3.81 17.97
CA PHE A 25 -25.57 4.95 18.86
C PHE A 25 -24.45 6.00 18.77
N ILE A 26 -23.31 5.69 18.18
CA ILE A 26 -22.21 6.66 17.95
C ILE A 26 -22.20 7.23 16.54
N VAL A 27 -23.18 6.88 15.71
CA VAL A 27 -23.22 7.19 14.28
C VAL A 27 -24.30 8.23 13.99
N ALA A 28 -23.98 9.24 13.19
CA ALA A 28 -24.93 10.21 12.66
C ALA A 28 -24.90 10.22 11.13
N PRO A 29 -25.92 9.68 10.45
CA PRO A 29 -26.09 9.79 9.01
C PRO A 29 -26.63 11.19 8.64
N LEU A 30 -25.76 12.08 8.11
CA LEU A 30 -26.09 13.47 7.83
C LEU A 30 -26.00 13.85 6.33
N GLY A 31 -25.89 12.87 5.45
CA GLY A 31 -25.55 13.06 4.03
C GLY A 31 -26.54 13.88 3.22
N SER A 32 -27.81 13.89 3.57
CA SER A 32 -28.86 14.64 2.88
C SER A 32 -29.73 15.39 3.89
N LYS A 33 -30.59 16.31 3.39
CA LYS A 33 -31.57 16.99 4.25
C LYS A 33 -32.51 15.97 4.92
N ALA A 34 -33.03 15.03 4.13
CA ALA A 34 -33.91 13.97 4.64
C ALA A 34 -33.18 13.09 5.72
N ASN A 35 -31.91 12.76 5.53
CA ASN A 35 -31.14 12.01 6.50
C ASN A 35 -30.94 12.81 7.80
N LYS A 36 -30.74 14.12 7.71
CA LYS A 36 -30.61 14.99 8.90
C LYS A 36 -31.92 15.06 9.68
N GLU A 37 -33.06 15.21 8.99
CA GLU A 37 -34.40 15.23 9.59
C GLU A 37 -34.68 13.87 10.24
N ALA A 38 -34.47 12.77 9.55
CA ALA A 38 -34.64 11.42 10.08
C ALA A 38 -33.73 11.14 11.29
N PHE A 39 -32.47 11.62 11.27
CA PHE A 39 -31.57 11.49 12.40
C PHE A 39 -32.08 12.26 13.62
N ILE A 40 -32.58 13.48 13.45
CA ILE A 40 -33.12 14.29 14.54
C ILE A 40 -34.35 13.62 15.16
N GLU A 41 -35.22 13.05 14.34
CA GLU A 41 -36.43 12.36 14.78
C GLU A 41 -36.12 11.03 15.51
N HIS A 42 -35.07 10.31 15.08
CA HIS A 42 -34.75 8.97 15.56
C HIS A 42 -33.34 8.89 16.18
N GLN A 43 -33.01 9.81 17.10
CA GLN A 43 -31.71 9.81 17.77
C GLN A 43 -31.51 8.54 18.61
N SER A 44 -30.44 7.80 18.34
CA SER A 44 -30.14 6.55 19.02
C SER A 44 -29.82 6.76 20.50
N VAL A 45 -30.35 5.94 21.36
CA VAL A 45 -30.05 5.91 22.80
C VAL A 45 -28.82 5.05 23.03
N VAL A 46 -28.04 5.35 24.08
CA VAL A 46 -26.93 4.47 24.50
C VAL A 46 -27.53 3.14 24.96
N PRO A 47 -27.15 2.00 24.39
CA PRO A 47 -27.70 0.71 24.78
C PRO A 47 -27.31 0.34 26.22
N ASP A 48 -28.21 -0.30 26.95
CA ASP A 48 -27.95 -0.77 28.32
C ASP A 48 -26.77 -1.73 28.41
N GLU A 49 -26.54 -2.50 27.34
CA GLU A 49 -25.39 -3.39 27.21
C GLU A 49 -24.03 -2.65 27.26
N CYS A 50 -24.01 -1.35 27.01
CA CYS A 50 -22.79 -0.55 27.10
C CYS A 50 -22.18 -0.64 28.51
N ALA A 51 -23.00 -0.82 29.57
CA ALA A 51 -22.56 -1.03 30.93
C ALA A 51 -21.71 -2.29 31.11
N THR A 52 -22.01 -3.33 30.37
CA THR A 52 -21.32 -4.64 30.45
C THR A 52 -19.94 -4.63 29.76
N TRP A 53 -19.64 -3.60 28.97
CA TRP A 53 -18.37 -3.48 28.23
C TRP A 53 -17.23 -2.93 29.13
N SER A 54 -17.49 -2.71 30.41
CA SER A 54 -16.47 -2.24 31.35
C SER A 54 -15.38 -3.30 31.54
N ILE A 55 -14.13 -2.92 31.36
CA ILE A 55 -12.95 -3.77 31.55
C ILE A 55 -12.02 -3.10 32.58
N GLY A 56 -11.47 -3.87 33.51
CA GLY A 56 -10.51 -3.39 34.49
C GLY A 56 -9.22 -2.85 33.84
N MET A 57 -8.53 -1.94 34.52
CA MET A 57 -7.30 -1.30 34.00
C MET A 57 -6.22 -2.33 33.67
N THR A 58 -6.04 -3.34 34.53
CA THR A 58 -5.07 -4.42 34.37
C THR A 58 -5.36 -5.22 33.09
N ASP A 59 -6.64 -5.57 32.90
CA ASP A 59 -7.05 -6.37 31.72
C ASP A 59 -6.92 -5.55 30.43
N LYS A 60 -7.23 -4.25 30.46
CA LYS A 60 -6.98 -3.35 29.32
C LYS A 60 -5.50 -3.30 28.96
N MET A 61 -4.62 -3.20 29.94
CA MET A 61 -3.17 -3.21 29.67
C MET A 61 -2.73 -4.54 29.08
N HIS A 62 -3.26 -5.64 29.58
CA HIS A 62 -2.97 -6.97 29.05
C HIS A 62 -3.45 -7.14 27.61
N MET A 63 -4.71 -6.76 27.32
CA MET A 63 -5.28 -6.78 25.97
C MET A 63 -4.50 -5.89 25.00
N ARG A 64 -4.08 -4.69 25.40
CA ARG A 64 -3.22 -3.83 24.56
C ARG A 64 -1.90 -4.49 24.22
N LYS A 65 -1.25 -5.11 25.20
CA LYS A 65 0.03 -5.84 24.97
C LYS A 65 -0.17 -7.01 24.00
N GLN A 66 -1.25 -7.77 24.18
CA GLN A 66 -1.58 -8.85 23.24
C GLN A 66 -1.88 -8.33 21.84
N LEU A 67 -2.63 -7.24 21.72
CA LEU A 67 -2.94 -6.61 20.43
C LEU A 67 -1.68 -6.17 19.70
N HIS A 68 -0.75 -5.50 20.39
CA HIS A 68 0.53 -5.12 19.78
C HIS A 68 1.31 -6.33 19.29
N ALA A 69 1.38 -7.39 20.09
CA ALA A 69 2.09 -8.61 19.67
C ALA A 69 1.46 -9.27 18.42
N VAL A 70 0.12 -9.26 18.32
CA VAL A 70 -0.57 -9.77 17.13
C VAL A 70 -0.36 -8.88 15.92
N LEU A 71 -0.37 -7.56 16.10
CA LEU A 71 -0.10 -6.60 15.03
C LEU A 71 1.33 -6.74 14.48
N ASP A 72 2.34 -6.87 15.35
CA ASP A 72 3.73 -7.09 14.95
C ASP A 72 3.88 -8.39 14.12
N GLN A 73 3.16 -9.44 14.49
CA GLN A 73 3.14 -10.69 13.72
C GLN A 73 2.45 -10.53 12.36
N LEU A 74 1.30 -9.84 12.31
CA LEU A 74 0.60 -9.55 11.05
C LEU A 74 1.44 -8.69 10.12
N ASP A 75 2.12 -7.67 10.63
CA ASP A 75 3.04 -6.84 9.86
C ASP A 75 4.17 -7.69 9.25
N ARG A 76 4.73 -8.63 10.02
CA ARG A 76 5.72 -9.58 9.50
C ARG A 76 5.16 -10.41 8.35
N VAL A 77 3.95 -10.93 8.49
CA VAL A 77 3.26 -11.70 7.44
C VAL A 77 3.07 -10.84 6.17
N TYR A 78 2.61 -9.59 6.32
CA TYR A 78 2.42 -8.69 5.17
C TYR A 78 3.73 -8.35 4.46
N VAL A 79 4.81 -8.14 5.20
CA VAL A 79 6.14 -7.90 4.62
C VAL A 79 6.58 -9.11 3.80
N LEU A 80 6.44 -10.31 4.34
CA LEU A 80 6.79 -11.56 3.64
C LEU A 80 5.93 -11.80 2.39
N GLN A 81 4.63 -11.57 2.48
CA GLN A 81 3.71 -11.71 1.34
C GLN A 81 4.05 -10.71 0.22
N ASN A 82 4.37 -9.47 0.56
CA ASN A 82 4.77 -8.45 -0.41
C ASN A 82 6.13 -8.78 -1.05
N GLU A 83 7.09 -9.29 -0.27
CA GLU A 83 8.38 -9.76 -0.81
C GLU A 83 8.15 -10.93 -1.78
N LYS A 84 7.34 -11.91 -1.39
CA LYS A 84 6.96 -13.04 -2.26
C LYS A 84 6.33 -12.59 -3.57
N ALA A 85 5.37 -11.65 -3.51
CA ALA A 85 4.70 -11.14 -4.70
C ALA A 85 5.69 -10.47 -5.67
N LYS A 86 6.62 -9.65 -5.17
CA LYS A 86 7.68 -9.02 -5.97
C LYS A 86 8.61 -10.07 -6.60
N LEU A 87 9.00 -11.08 -5.84
CA LEU A 87 9.87 -12.16 -6.33
C LEU A 87 9.18 -13.01 -7.40
N LEU A 88 7.87 -13.26 -7.29
CA LEU A 88 7.10 -13.96 -8.33
C LEU A 88 7.02 -13.16 -9.63
N GLN A 89 6.84 -11.84 -9.55
CA GLN A 89 6.88 -10.97 -10.73
C GLN A 89 8.27 -10.96 -11.37
N GLU A 90 9.33 -10.85 -10.56
CA GLU A 90 10.70 -10.90 -11.05
C GLU A 90 11.03 -12.27 -11.67
N GLN A 91 10.57 -13.37 -11.06
CA GLN A 91 10.73 -14.72 -11.60
C GLN A 91 10.15 -14.83 -13.01
N GLN A 92 8.94 -14.32 -13.21
CA GLN A 92 8.28 -14.32 -14.51
C GLN A 92 9.07 -13.50 -15.55
N ALA A 93 9.56 -12.31 -15.17
CA ALA A 93 10.38 -11.46 -16.03
C ALA A 93 11.68 -12.17 -16.42
N VAL A 94 12.41 -12.71 -15.46
CA VAL A 94 13.68 -13.43 -15.69
C VAL A 94 13.47 -14.68 -16.59
N ILE A 95 12.37 -15.41 -16.40
CA ILE A 95 12.04 -16.56 -17.24
C ILE A 95 11.75 -16.12 -18.69
N LEU A 96 11.03 -15.02 -18.87
CA LEU A 96 10.72 -14.49 -20.19
C LEU A 96 11.99 -14.00 -20.91
N GLU A 97 12.82 -13.23 -20.23
CA GLU A 97 14.10 -12.75 -20.73
C GLU A 97 15.03 -13.91 -21.11
N TRP A 98 15.11 -14.93 -20.25
CA TRP A 98 15.88 -16.15 -20.53
C TRP A 98 15.39 -16.87 -21.79
N LYS A 99 14.08 -17.00 -21.98
CA LYS A 99 13.52 -17.61 -23.22
C LYS A 99 13.92 -16.82 -24.46
N HIS A 100 13.78 -15.49 -24.42
CA HIS A 100 14.20 -14.63 -25.54
C HIS A 100 15.69 -14.74 -25.81
N PHE A 101 16.51 -14.74 -24.76
CA PHE A 101 17.96 -14.92 -24.88
C PHE A 101 18.32 -16.25 -25.55
N CYS A 102 17.70 -17.36 -25.15
CA CYS A 102 17.91 -18.67 -25.78
C CYS A 102 17.49 -18.69 -27.23
N MET A 103 16.35 -18.07 -27.60
CA MET A 103 15.89 -17.99 -28.99
C MET A 103 16.89 -17.23 -29.89
N ILE A 104 17.42 -16.11 -29.40
CA ILE A 104 18.34 -15.26 -30.17
C ILE A 104 19.73 -15.92 -30.31
N THR A 105 20.21 -16.57 -29.22
CA THR A 105 21.58 -17.05 -29.14
C THR A 105 21.75 -18.53 -29.46
N GLY A 106 20.65 -19.27 -29.64
CA GLY A 106 20.67 -20.72 -29.87
C GLY A 106 21.20 -21.53 -28.69
N VAL A 107 21.16 -20.97 -27.45
CA VAL A 107 21.60 -21.68 -26.26
C VAL A 107 20.56 -22.71 -25.87
N VAL A 108 21.02 -23.96 -25.67
CA VAL A 108 20.21 -25.02 -25.07
C VAL A 108 20.33 -24.94 -23.55
N GLU A 109 19.25 -25.17 -22.84
CA GLU A 109 19.24 -25.07 -21.37
C GLU A 109 20.24 -26.05 -20.75
N GLN A 110 21.22 -25.54 -20.03
CA GLN A 110 22.22 -26.36 -19.32
C GLN A 110 21.61 -26.90 -18.04
N GLN A 111 21.77 -28.20 -17.81
CA GLN A 111 21.25 -28.86 -16.62
C GLN A 111 22.09 -28.66 -15.33
N SER A 112 23.36 -28.28 -15.49
CA SER A 112 24.27 -28.08 -14.36
C SER A 112 25.06 -26.77 -14.49
N PHE A 113 25.12 -26.01 -13.42
CA PHE A 113 25.92 -24.79 -13.32
C PHE A 113 26.43 -24.63 -11.89
N ARG A 114 27.51 -23.87 -11.73
CA ARG A 114 28.04 -23.55 -10.40
C ARG A 114 27.24 -22.41 -9.77
N ARG A 115 26.81 -22.62 -8.54
CA ARG A 115 26.13 -21.57 -7.76
C ARG A 115 27.10 -20.45 -7.43
N PHE A 116 26.77 -19.26 -7.87
CA PHE A 116 27.51 -18.04 -7.58
C PHE A 116 26.57 -16.84 -7.56
N PRO A 117 26.73 -15.86 -6.64
CA PRO A 117 25.77 -14.75 -6.54
C PRO A 117 25.61 -13.99 -7.85
N SER A 118 24.36 -13.89 -8.35
CA SER A 118 24.04 -13.25 -9.63
C SER A 118 24.51 -11.79 -9.69
N SER A 119 24.39 -11.07 -8.56
CA SER A 119 24.90 -9.70 -8.41
C SER A 119 26.43 -9.60 -8.60
N ARG A 120 27.17 -10.62 -8.20
CA ARG A 120 28.62 -10.69 -8.43
C ARG A 120 28.94 -11.06 -9.88
N ILE A 121 28.13 -11.89 -10.51
CA ILE A 121 28.29 -12.23 -11.93
C ILE A 121 28.15 -10.96 -12.79
N ILE A 122 27.11 -10.15 -12.56
CA ILE A 122 26.96 -8.86 -13.27
C ILE A 122 28.18 -7.98 -13.06
N LYS A 123 28.67 -7.86 -11.83
CA LYS A 123 29.84 -7.03 -11.56
C LYS A 123 31.09 -7.52 -12.31
N LEU A 124 31.34 -8.82 -12.31
CA LEU A 124 32.47 -9.42 -13.05
C LEU A 124 32.32 -9.21 -14.56
N TRP A 125 31.10 -9.32 -15.09
CA TRP A 125 30.80 -9.05 -16.47
C TRP A 125 31.06 -7.58 -16.85
N LEU A 126 30.60 -6.62 -16.05
CA LEU A 126 30.86 -5.20 -16.26
C LEU A 126 32.36 -4.89 -16.17
N ASP A 127 33.06 -5.40 -15.17
CA ASP A 127 34.52 -5.29 -15.03
C ASP A 127 35.24 -5.84 -16.27
N TYR A 128 34.77 -6.97 -16.80
CA TYR A 128 35.32 -7.56 -18.03
C TYR A 128 35.10 -6.66 -19.26
N GLN A 129 33.88 -6.16 -19.45
CA GLN A 129 33.56 -5.27 -20.58
C GLN A 129 34.38 -3.96 -20.54
N GLU A 130 34.54 -3.38 -19.34
CA GLU A 130 35.35 -2.19 -19.13
C GLU A 130 36.81 -2.44 -19.54
N MET A 131 37.40 -3.54 -19.05
CA MET A 131 38.78 -3.89 -19.36
C MET A 131 39.04 -4.17 -20.83
N VAL A 132 38.07 -4.77 -21.53
CA VAL A 132 38.17 -5.00 -23.00
C VAL A 132 38.10 -3.69 -23.78
N LYS A 133 37.28 -2.73 -23.36
CA LYS A 133 37.19 -1.40 -23.99
C LYS A 133 38.44 -0.55 -23.74
N GLU A 134 39.04 -0.63 -22.54
CA GLU A 134 40.18 0.19 -22.14
C GLU A 134 41.51 -0.24 -22.80
N GLU A 135 41.64 -1.46 -23.32
CA GLU A 135 42.81 -1.89 -24.08
C GLU A 135 43.10 -1.02 -25.34
N SER A 136 42.13 -0.23 -25.76
CA SER A 136 42.21 0.67 -26.92
C SER A 136 42.67 2.09 -26.64
N SER A 137 42.97 2.49 -25.43
CA SER A 137 43.19 3.89 -25.04
C SER A 137 44.53 4.19 -24.38
N MET A 138 44.99 5.42 -24.50
CA MET A 138 46.18 6.19 -24.07
C MET A 138 47.16 5.61 -23.03
N PRO A 139 48.44 6.03 -23.04
CA PRO A 139 49.48 5.54 -22.12
C PRO A 139 49.19 5.93 -20.66
N LYS A 140 48.99 4.92 -19.81
CA LYS A 140 48.65 5.07 -18.40
C LYS A 140 49.90 5.02 -17.52
N SER A 141 49.86 5.71 -16.33
CA SER A 141 50.89 5.68 -15.31
C SER A 141 51.17 4.25 -14.83
N TRP A 142 52.40 3.97 -14.37
CA TRP A 142 52.85 2.67 -13.85
C TRP A 142 51.92 2.09 -12.75
N PHE A 143 51.51 2.91 -11.80
CA PHE A 143 50.58 2.51 -10.74
C PHE A 143 49.21 2.05 -11.27
N VAL A 144 48.69 2.71 -12.32
CA VAL A 144 47.42 2.35 -12.96
C VAL A 144 47.56 0.99 -13.63
N LYS A 145 48.64 0.78 -14.40
CA LYS A 145 48.94 -0.51 -15.06
C LYS A 145 49.08 -1.67 -14.05
N PHE A 146 49.66 -1.43 -12.88
CA PHE A 146 49.79 -2.43 -11.84
C PHE A 146 48.43 -2.82 -11.27
N LYS A 147 47.57 -1.84 -10.94
CA LYS A 147 46.18 -2.09 -10.49
C LYS A 147 45.38 -2.87 -11.51
N GLU A 148 45.47 -2.51 -12.79
CA GLU A 148 44.80 -3.21 -13.89
C GLU A 148 45.29 -4.68 -14.02
N ARG A 149 46.56 -4.92 -13.91
CA ARG A 149 47.10 -6.28 -13.90
C ARG A 149 46.56 -7.12 -12.75
N LEU A 150 46.44 -6.54 -11.59
CA LEU A 150 45.91 -7.22 -10.41
C LEU A 150 44.41 -7.51 -10.57
N LYS A 151 43.64 -6.54 -11.12
CA LYS A 151 42.21 -6.73 -11.46
C LYS A 151 42.05 -7.84 -12.52
N LYS A 152 42.83 -7.84 -13.61
CA LYS A 152 42.79 -8.88 -14.64
C LYS A 152 43.11 -10.26 -14.07
N TRP A 153 44.16 -10.36 -13.24
CA TRP A 153 44.54 -11.62 -12.59
C TRP A 153 43.43 -12.16 -11.70
N ARG A 154 42.86 -11.30 -10.84
CA ARG A 154 41.72 -11.65 -9.97
C ARG A 154 40.52 -12.13 -10.77
N LEU A 155 40.16 -11.41 -11.82
CA LEU A 155 39.05 -11.77 -12.70
C LEU A 155 39.30 -13.13 -13.36
N LYS A 156 40.48 -13.36 -13.96
CA LYS A 156 40.87 -14.65 -14.52
C LYS A 156 40.75 -15.79 -13.51
N TRP A 157 41.20 -15.55 -12.28
CA TRP A 157 41.15 -16.56 -11.23
C TRP A 157 39.72 -16.93 -10.85
N ILE A 158 38.85 -15.92 -10.64
CA ILE A 158 37.44 -16.14 -10.31
C ILE A 158 36.71 -16.85 -11.46
N CYS A 159 36.88 -16.37 -12.68
CA CYS A 159 36.24 -16.96 -13.87
C CYS A 159 36.64 -18.43 -14.02
N LYS A 160 37.92 -18.77 -13.92
CA LYS A 160 38.40 -20.14 -14.04
C LYS A 160 37.94 -21.06 -12.90
N HIS A 161 38.04 -20.59 -11.65
CA HIS A 161 37.86 -21.49 -10.50
C HIS A 161 36.43 -21.46 -9.91
N ARG A 162 35.65 -20.41 -10.19
CA ARG A 162 34.29 -20.25 -9.65
C ARG A 162 33.19 -20.33 -10.71
N LEU A 163 33.46 -19.92 -11.94
CA LEU A 163 32.44 -19.80 -12.99
C LEU A 163 32.67 -20.80 -14.14
N ASP A 164 33.81 -21.52 -14.17
CA ASP A 164 34.23 -22.40 -15.27
C ASP A 164 34.39 -21.69 -16.63
N ILE A 165 34.57 -20.37 -16.64
CA ILE A 165 34.90 -19.60 -17.84
C ILE A 165 36.42 -19.66 -18.05
N ILE A 166 36.84 -20.36 -19.11
CA ILE A 166 38.26 -20.59 -19.41
C ILE A 166 38.70 -19.69 -20.57
N GLY A 167 39.96 -19.23 -20.53
CA GLY A 167 40.57 -18.48 -21.64
C GLY A 167 40.20 -17.00 -21.71
N ILE A 168 39.60 -16.45 -20.66
CA ILE A 168 39.24 -15.03 -20.57
C ILE A 168 40.51 -14.16 -20.73
N PHE A 169 40.52 -13.18 -21.62
CA PHE A 169 41.64 -12.32 -22.04
C PHE A 169 42.79 -13.06 -22.78
N GLU A 170 42.63 -14.30 -23.20
CA GLU A 170 43.63 -15.01 -24.00
C GLU A 170 43.44 -14.82 -25.48
N ASP A 171 42.18 -14.71 -25.90
CA ASP A 171 41.78 -14.51 -27.28
C ASP A 171 40.66 -13.48 -27.35
N MET A 172 40.96 -12.28 -27.81
CA MET A 172 40.02 -11.18 -27.95
C MET A 172 38.90 -11.47 -28.96
N SER A 173 39.09 -12.39 -29.89
CA SER A 173 38.05 -12.81 -30.85
C SER A 173 36.90 -13.52 -30.11
N LYS A 174 37.14 -14.10 -28.94
CA LYS A 174 36.17 -14.81 -28.12
C LYS A 174 35.40 -13.91 -27.11
N THR A 175 35.57 -12.59 -27.19
CA THR A 175 34.92 -11.67 -26.28
C THR A 175 33.38 -11.84 -26.23
N ALA A 176 32.78 -11.99 -27.43
CA ALA A 176 31.34 -12.21 -27.52
C ALA A 176 30.90 -13.55 -26.88
N LEU A 177 31.72 -14.58 -26.97
CA LEU A 177 31.46 -15.86 -26.31
C LEU A 177 31.50 -15.75 -24.83
N HIS A 178 32.51 -15.09 -24.25
CA HIS A 178 32.63 -14.90 -22.79
C HIS A 178 31.50 -14.04 -22.24
N ILE A 179 31.06 -13.01 -22.96
CA ILE A 179 29.86 -12.21 -22.58
C ILE A 179 28.64 -13.11 -22.51
N LYS A 180 28.44 -13.97 -23.51
CA LYS A 180 27.34 -14.94 -23.54
C LYS A 180 27.40 -15.91 -22.36
N GLU A 181 28.57 -16.39 -21.97
CA GLU A 181 28.77 -17.26 -20.81
C GLU A 181 28.38 -16.55 -19.50
N PHE A 182 28.80 -15.28 -19.31
CA PHE A 182 28.35 -14.48 -18.16
C PHE A 182 26.83 -14.31 -18.10
N GLN A 183 26.19 -14.05 -19.24
CA GLN A 183 24.73 -13.90 -19.32
C GLN A 183 24.02 -15.21 -18.96
N ILE A 184 24.47 -16.35 -19.49
CA ILE A 184 23.93 -17.67 -19.15
C ILE A 184 24.01 -17.90 -17.63
N LEU A 185 25.21 -17.73 -17.06
CA LEU A 185 25.41 -17.92 -15.62
C LEU A 185 24.58 -16.98 -14.77
N TYR A 186 24.42 -15.73 -15.21
CA TYR A 186 23.55 -14.77 -14.54
C TYR A 186 22.11 -15.28 -14.47
N TYR A 187 21.51 -15.63 -15.61
CA TYR A 187 20.12 -16.08 -15.65
C TYR A 187 19.90 -17.36 -14.84
N LEU A 188 20.79 -18.34 -14.96
CA LEU A 188 20.67 -19.59 -14.21
C LEU A 188 20.75 -19.36 -12.69
N ASN A 189 21.75 -18.59 -12.25
CA ASN A 189 21.90 -18.29 -10.83
C ASN A 189 20.75 -17.41 -10.30
N ARG A 190 20.27 -16.41 -11.08
CA ARG A 190 19.17 -15.55 -10.65
C ARG A 190 17.86 -16.32 -10.52
N LYS A 191 17.54 -17.22 -11.47
CA LYS A 191 16.39 -18.13 -11.37
C LYS A 191 16.43 -18.94 -10.07
N GLU A 192 17.58 -19.52 -9.76
CA GLU A 192 17.77 -20.34 -8.55
C GLU A 192 17.67 -19.51 -7.25
N GLU A 193 18.30 -18.33 -7.20
CA GLU A 193 18.22 -17.42 -6.05
C GLU A 193 16.79 -17.04 -5.72
N ILE A 194 16.00 -16.65 -6.75
CA ILE A 194 14.60 -16.27 -6.59
C ILE A 194 13.79 -17.47 -6.11
N ALA A 195 13.98 -18.65 -6.72
CA ALA A 195 13.25 -19.86 -6.34
C ALA A 195 13.56 -20.27 -4.88
N CYS A 196 14.84 -20.27 -4.49
CA CYS A 196 15.23 -20.56 -3.11
C CYS A 196 14.62 -19.56 -2.12
N ARG A 197 14.65 -18.26 -2.44
CA ARG A 197 14.09 -17.23 -1.56
C ARG A 197 12.56 -17.35 -1.41
N ILE A 198 11.84 -17.68 -2.47
CA ILE A 198 10.40 -17.95 -2.41
C ILE A 198 10.10 -19.12 -1.47
N ILE A 199 10.85 -20.23 -1.59
CA ILE A 199 10.69 -21.41 -0.71
C ILE A 199 10.96 -21.06 0.76
N GLU A 200 11.98 -20.23 1.03
CA GLU A 200 12.27 -19.77 2.40
C GLU A 200 11.11 -18.96 2.98
N ILE A 201 10.56 -18.01 2.19
CA ILE A 201 9.42 -17.20 2.60
C ILE A 201 8.17 -18.08 2.82
N GLU A 202 7.91 -19.05 1.96
CA GLU A 202 6.78 -19.97 2.12
C GLU A 202 6.87 -20.74 3.43
N ARG A 203 8.04 -21.28 3.76
CA ARG A 203 8.26 -21.98 5.04
C ARG A 203 8.10 -21.07 6.25
N GLU A 204 8.51 -19.79 6.14
CA GLU A 204 8.30 -18.82 7.21
C GLU A 204 6.80 -18.48 7.35
N LEU A 205 6.07 -18.30 6.25
CA LEU A 205 4.64 -18.03 6.24
C LEU A 205 3.80 -19.19 6.79
N GLU A 206 4.21 -20.46 6.59
CA GLU A 206 3.54 -21.64 7.14
C GLU A 206 3.46 -21.64 8.68
N GLN A 207 4.34 -20.88 9.34
CA GLN A 207 4.34 -20.75 10.81
C GLN A 207 3.22 -19.83 11.33
N TYR A 208 2.56 -19.08 10.45
CA TYR A 208 1.55 -18.09 10.81
C TYR A 208 0.17 -18.49 10.28
N ASP A 209 -0.81 -18.55 11.16
CA ASP A 209 -2.23 -18.62 10.75
C ASP A 209 -2.80 -17.19 10.68
N SER A 210 -2.70 -16.58 9.51
CA SER A 210 -3.14 -15.20 9.28
C SER A 210 -4.62 -15.00 9.59
N LYS A 211 -5.46 -16.03 9.42
CA LYS A 211 -6.90 -15.96 9.69
C LYS A 211 -7.16 -15.87 11.18
N VAL A 212 -6.60 -16.79 11.95
CA VAL A 212 -6.73 -16.80 13.43
C VAL A 212 -6.15 -15.51 14.03
N MET A 213 -5.02 -15.05 13.50
CA MET A 213 -4.40 -13.80 13.96
C MET A 213 -5.29 -12.59 13.68
N THR A 214 -5.91 -12.52 12.50
CA THR A 214 -6.84 -11.43 12.14
C THR A 214 -8.10 -11.47 13.02
N GLU A 215 -8.68 -12.65 13.25
CA GLU A 215 -9.83 -12.81 14.15
C GLU A 215 -9.48 -12.33 15.57
N LYS A 216 -8.32 -12.73 16.09
CA LYS A 216 -7.84 -12.28 17.41
C LYS A 216 -7.56 -10.78 17.47
N MET A 217 -6.99 -10.20 16.42
CA MET A 217 -6.81 -8.74 16.31
C MET A 217 -8.16 -8.01 16.39
N VAL A 218 -9.17 -8.48 15.66
CA VAL A 218 -10.52 -7.90 15.63
C VAL A 218 -11.15 -8.02 17.01
N GLU A 219 -11.09 -9.19 17.65
CA GLU A 219 -11.62 -9.43 19.01
C GLU A 219 -11.01 -8.47 20.03
N LEU A 220 -9.67 -8.40 20.11
CA LEU A 220 -8.95 -7.55 21.03
C LEU A 220 -9.22 -6.06 20.79
N SER A 221 -9.21 -5.64 19.53
CA SER A 221 -9.49 -4.25 19.13
C SER A 221 -10.91 -3.86 19.47
N MET A 222 -11.90 -4.71 19.20
CA MET A 222 -13.30 -4.47 19.48
C MET A 222 -13.56 -4.43 21.02
N GLY A 223 -12.93 -5.33 21.77
CA GLY A 223 -13.01 -5.32 23.23
C GLY A 223 -12.49 -4.02 23.84
N LEU A 224 -11.30 -3.57 23.43
CA LEU A 224 -10.71 -2.29 23.87
C LEU A 224 -11.56 -1.09 23.44
N PHE A 225 -12.11 -1.12 22.23
CA PHE A 225 -12.95 -0.05 21.72
C PHE A 225 -14.27 0.05 22.52
N LYS A 226 -14.97 -1.06 22.71
CA LYS A 226 -16.19 -1.12 23.52
C LYS A 226 -15.94 -0.67 24.96
N ALA A 227 -14.83 -1.07 25.56
CA ALA A 227 -14.46 -0.59 26.90
C ALA A 227 -14.27 0.92 26.94
N SER A 228 -13.67 1.51 25.91
CA SER A 228 -13.51 2.97 25.80
C SER A 228 -14.84 3.69 25.61
N LEU A 229 -15.78 3.08 24.85
CA LEU A 229 -17.13 3.61 24.69
C LEU A 229 -17.92 3.54 26.02
N CYS A 230 -17.80 2.47 26.77
CA CYS A 230 -18.40 2.35 28.10
C CYS A 230 -17.91 3.46 29.04
N GLU A 231 -16.61 3.70 29.11
CA GLU A 231 -16.05 4.79 29.92
C GLU A 231 -16.60 6.15 29.52
N ARG A 232 -16.84 6.36 28.22
CA ARG A 232 -17.29 7.64 27.71
C ARG A 232 -18.79 7.87 27.86
N TYR A 233 -19.64 6.85 27.74
CA TYR A 233 -21.08 7.02 27.55
C TYR A 233 -21.95 6.44 28.66
N HIS A 234 -21.47 5.43 29.41
CA HIS A 234 -22.30 4.68 30.35
C HIS A 234 -23.01 5.52 31.44
N LYS A 235 -22.41 6.64 31.87
CA LYS A 235 -22.97 7.48 32.96
C LYS A 235 -23.43 8.87 32.49
N GLN A 236 -23.43 9.12 31.18
CA GLN A 236 -23.76 10.44 30.66
C GLN A 236 -25.22 10.52 30.22
N VAL A 237 -25.92 11.57 30.64
CA VAL A 237 -27.20 11.93 30.05
C VAL A 237 -26.95 12.51 28.68
N ARG A 238 -27.46 11.84 27.65
CA ARG A 238 -27.26 12.25 26.28
C ARG A 238 -28.15 13.47 25.97
N PRO A 239 -27.57 14.56 25.39
CA PRO A 239 -28.38 15.68 24.93
C PRO A 239 -29.20 15.26 23.70
N VAL A 240 -30.44 15.75 23.62
CA VAL A 240 -31.32 15.58 22.47
C VAL A 240 -31.22 16.84 21.62
N PHE A 241 -31.03 16.67 20.31
CA PHE A 241 -30.97 17.76 19.33
C PHE A 241 -32.33 17.91 18.66
N THR A 242 -32.84 19.14 18.61
CA THR A 242 -34.23 19.41 18.18
C THR A 242 -34.38 19.73 16.71
N ASP A 243 -33.36 20.33 16.11
CA ASP A 243 -33.36 20.72 14.70
C ASP A 243 -31.94 20.82 14.12
N THR A 244 -31.84 21.11 12.83
CA THR A 244 -30.55 21.25 12.12
C THR A 244 -29.75 22.48 12.55
N ILE A 245 -30.39 23.50 13.08
CA ILE A 245 -29.73 24.72 13.59
C ILE A 245 -29.10 24.39 14.94
N ASP A 246 -29.83 23.64 15.77
CA ASP A 246 -29.35 23.16 17.07
C ASP A 246 -28.12 22.25 16.92
N LEU A 247 -28.12 21.36 15.94
CA LEU A 247 -26.93 20.55 15.58
C LEU A 247 -25.70 21.42 15.31
N LYS A 248 -25.88 22.52 14.56
CA LYS A 248 -24.77 23.43 14.24
C LYS A 248 -24.35 24.26 15.46
N ARG A 249 -25.31 24.81 16.21
CA ARG A 249 -25.06 25.64 17.40
C ARG A 249 -24.36 24.86 18.51
N ASN A 250 -24.77 23.61 18.73
CA ASN A 250 -24.21 22.71 19.74
C ASN A 250 -23.22 21.69 19.16
N GLY A 251 -22.51 22.05 18.10
CA GLY A 251 -21.65 21.17 17.33
C GLY A 251 -20.58 20.42 18.14
N GLU A 252 -20.01 21.06 19.16
CA GLU A 252 -19.04 20.41 20.01
C GLU A 252 -19.65 19.30 20.88
N LYS A 253 -20.85 19.55 21.43
CA LYS A 253 -21.60 18.53 22.18
C LYS A 253 -22.02 17.40 21.24
N PHE A 254 -22.47 17.75 20.03
CA PHE A 254 -22.84 16.77 19.02
C PHE A 254 -21.67 15.85 18.66
N ALA A 255 -20.50 16.40 18.29
CA ALA A 255 -19.33 15.61 17.91
C ALA A 255 -18.81 14.72 19.06
N LYS A 256 -19.02 15.12 20.32
CA LYS A 256 -18.72 14.28 21.47
C LYS A 256 -19.67 13.08 21.59
N GLN A 257 -20.94 13.24 21.19
CA GLN A 257 -21.95 12.18 21.27
C GLN A 257 -21.99 11.29 20.03
N TYR A 258 -21.74 11.86 18.85
CA TYR A 258 -21.74 11.18 17.58
C TYR A 258 -20.39 11.38 16.86
N PRO A 259 -19.35 10.65 17.29
CA PRO A 259 -18.00 10.82 16.73
C PRO A 259 -17.87 10.29 15.30
N VAL A 260 -18.85 9.51 14.81
CA VAL A 260 -18.88 8.96 13.45
C VAL A 260 -20.01 9.64 12.67
N VAL A 261 -19.65 10.39 11.63
CA VAL A 261 -20.61 11.04 10.74
C VAL A 261 -20.55 10.37 9.37
N LEU A 262 -21.68 9.94 8.86
CA LEU A 262 -21.82 9.38 7.53
C LEU A 262 -22.39 10.44 6.58
N SER A 263 -21.73 10.62 5.42
CA SER A 263 -22.14 11.61 4.43
C SER A 263 -21.73 11.19 3.02
N THR A 264 -22.30 11.81 2.00
CA THR A 264 -21.76 11.78 0.64
C THR A 264 -20.61 12.79 0.51
N THR A 265 -19.72 12.60 -0.47
CA THR A 265 -18.62 13.54 -0.74
C THR A 265 -19.12 14.96 -0.97
N PHE A 266 -20.21 15.12 -1.70
CA PHE A 266 -20.82 16.40 -1.99
C PHE A 266 -21.36 17.11 -0.74
N SER A 267 -21.99 16.37 0.16
CA SER A 267 -22.63 16.94 1.37
C SER A 267 -21.68 17.13 2.56
N ALA A 268 -20.48 16.74 2.42
CA ALA A 268 -19.50 16.68 3.50
C ALA A 268 -19.28 17.99 4.22
N ARG A 269 -19.03 19.05 3.45
CA ARG A 269 -18.82 20.38 4.01
C ARG A 269 -20.04 20.87 4.77
N SER A 270 -21.24 20.52 4.31
CA SER A 270 -22.50 20.85 4.99
C SER A 270 -22.76 20.05 6.27
N CYS A 271 -22.04 18.96 6.47
CA CYS A 271 -22.09 18.15 7.69
C CYS A 271 -21.04 18.58 8.72
N MET A 272 -20.18 19.53 8.38
CA MET A 272 -19.25 20.11 9.35
C MET A 272 -20.04 20.90 10.39
N ILE A 273 -19.64 20.68 11.62
CA ILE A 273 -20.27 21.23 12.81
C ILE A 273 -19.39 22.35 13.31
N ALA A 274 -19.85 23.58 13.16
CA ALA A 274 -19.04 24.79 13.39
C ALA A 274 -17.70 24.72 12.64
N ASP A 275 -16.71 25.53 12.93
CA ASP A 275 -15.42 25.56 12.23
C ASP A 275 -14.44 24.45 12.68
N LYS A 276 -14.96 23.33 13.24
CA LYS A 276 -14.12 22.22 13.70
C LYS A 276 -13.92 21.17 12.61
N LEU A 277 -12.67 20.81 12.40
CA LEU A 277 -12.27 19.69 11.55
C LEU A 277 -12.47 18.38 12.29
N PHE A 278 -12.80 17.33 11.54
CA PHE A 278 -12.76 15.96 12.05
C PHE A 278 -11.29 15.51 12.18
N ASP A 279 -11.03 14.56 13.07
CA ASP A 279 -9.69 13.96 13.16
C ASP A 279 -9.34 13.18 11.90
N TYR A 280 -10.32 12.47 11.34
CA TYR A 280 -10.16 11.65 10.13
C TYR A 280 -11.35 11.80 9.17
N VAL A 281 -11.05 11.84 7.89
CA VAL A 281 -11.98 11.53 6.81
C VAL A 281 -11.60 10.19 6.20
N ILE A 282 -12.58 9.28 6.06
CA ILE A 282 -12.40 8.03 5.33
C ILE A 282 -13.27 8.12 4.08
N MET A 283 -12.64 8.05 2.93
CA MET A 283 -13.29 8.08 1.62
C MET A 283 -13.21 6.70 1.02
N ASP A 284 -14.34 6.06 0.85
CA ASP A 284 -14.47 4.75 0.19
C ASP A 284 -14.93 4.94 -1.26
N GLU A 285 -14.59 3.99 -2.14
CA GLU A 285 -14.84 4.06 -3.59
C GLU A 285 -14.29 5.34 -4.24
N ALA A 286 -13.10 5.75 -3.84
CA ALA A 286 -12.51 7.02 -4.25
C ALA A 286 -12.26 7.13 -5.76
N SER A 287 -12.15 6.02 -6.48
CA SER A 287 -12.04 5.97 -7.95
C SER A 287 -13.24 6.59 -8.66
N GLN A 288 -14.42 6.59 -8.01
CA GLN A 288 -15.66 7.16 -8.54
C GLN A 288 -15.89 8.61 -8.10
N VAL A 289 -15.00 9.19 -7.31
CA VAL A 289 -15.13 10.55 -6.77
C VAL A 289 -14.38 11.52 -7.67
N SER A 290 -15.08 12.58 -8.10
CA SER A 290 -14.42 13.68 -8.82
C SER A 290 -13.42 14.40 -7.93
N ILE A 291 -12.33 14.91 -8.51
CA ILE A 291 -11.24 15.53 -7.76
C ILE A 291 -11.70 16.76 -6.98
N ASP A 292 -12.57 17.57 -7.54
CA ASP A 292 -13.14 18.77 -6.92
C ASP A 292 -13.95 18.45 -5.66
N THR A 293 -14.86 17.46 -5.75
CA THR A 293 -15.65 17.02 -4.58
C THR A 293 -14.78 16.27 -3.57
N GLY A 294 -13.80 15.51 -4.04
CA GLY A 294 -12.80 14.86 -3.21
C GLY A 294 -11.97 15.87 -2.43
N ALA A 295 -11.49 16.93 -3.09
CA ALA A 295 -10.74 18.01 -2.45
C ALA A 295 -11.55 18.71 -1.35
N LEU A 296 -12.82 19.05 -1.62
CA LEU A 296 -13.72 19.61 -0.61
C LEU A 296 -13.85 18.67 0.61
N ALA A 297 -13.92 17.39 0.33
CA ALA A 297 -13.97 16.37 1.35
C ALA A 297 -12.73 16.36 2.24
N LEU A 298 -11.54 16.43 1.65
CA LEU A 298 -10.28 16.45 2.37
C LEU A 298 -10.12 17.70 3.26
N THR A 299 -10.74 18.83 2.91
CA THR A 299 -10.73 20.03 3.74
C THR A 299 -11.51 19.89 5.05
N CYS A 300 -12.20 18.77 5.28
CA CYS A 300 -13.05 18.58 6.47
C CYS A 300 -12.33 17.87 7.63
N ALA A 301 -11.11 17.41 7.45
CA ALA A 301 -10.40 16.66 8.50
C ALA A 301 -8.89 16.94 8.48
N TYR A 302 -8.24 16.60 9.61
CA TYR A 302 -6.79 16.69 9.75
C TYR A 302 -6.06 15.57 9.03
N ASN A 303 -6.67 14.37 8.96
CA ASN A 303 -6.10 13.17 8.36
C ASN A 303 -7.09 12.56 7.37
N ALA A 304 -6.57 11.93 6.30
CA ALA A 304 -7.40 11.29 5.29
C ALA A 304 -6.98 9.84 5.06
N VAL A 305 -7.97 8.96 4.92
CA VAL A 305 -7.82 7.59 4.42
C VAL A 305 -8.62 7.50 3.13
N VAL A 306 -7.94 7.30 2.03
CA VAL A 306 -8.54 7.21 0.69
C VAL A 306 -8.45 5.76 0.24
N VAL A 307 -9.61 5.14 0.06
CA VAL A 307 -9.75 3.74 -0.38
C VAL A 307 -10.42 3.72 -1.74
N GLY A 308 -9.78 3.09 -2.71
CA GLY A 308 -10.30 2.97 -4.07
C GLY A 308 -9.51 1.95 -4.87
N ASP A 309 -10.13 1.41 -5.90
CA ASP A 309 -9.49 0.48 -6.82
C ASP A 309 -9.19 1.22 -8.14
N VAL A 310 -7.92 1.35 -8.47
CA VAL A 310 -7.46 2.01 -9.70
C VAL A 310 -7.82 1.24 -10.98
N LEU A 311 -8.27 -0.01 -10.85
CA LEU A 311 -8.73 -0.83 -11.97
C LEU A 311 -10.25 -0.73 -12.19
N GLN A 312 -10.98 -0.08 -11.28
CA GLN A 312 -12.40 0.23 -11.48
C GLN A 312 -12.58 1.41 -12.44
N LEU A 313 -13.78 1.49 -13.01
CA LEU A 313 -14.14 2.60 -13.90
C LEU A 313 -14.01 3.93 -13.16
N PRO A 314 -13.26 4.89 -13.71
CA PRO A 314 -13.14 6.22 -13.13
C PRO A 314 -14.46 6.97 -13.18
N ASN A 315 -14.54 8.08 -12.46
CA ASN A 315 -15.65 9.01 -12.57
C ASN A 315 -15.85 9.46 -14.03
N VAL A 316 -17.07 9.27 -14.55
CA VAL A 316 -17.40 9.66 -15.92
C VAL A 316 -17.76 11.15 -15.93
N ILE A 317 -16.91 11.94 -16.58
CA ILE A 317 -17.15 13.37 -16.77
C ILE A 317 -18.07 13.56 -17.99
N THR A 318 -19.16 14.32 -17.84
CA THR A 318 -20.05 14.64 -18.93
C THR A 318 -19.38 15.61 -19.92
N ASP A 319 -19.84 15.64 -21.17
CA ASP A 319 -19.30 16.57 -22.18
C ASP A 319 -19.56 18.04 -21.79
N GLU A 320 -20.65 18.31 -21.07
CA GLU A 320 -20.95 19.64 -20.53
C GLU A 320 -19.91 20.04 -19.45
N ASP A 321 -19.53 19.13 -18.58
CA ASP A 321 -18.54 19.39 -17.53
C ASP A 321 -17.13 19.57 -18.14
N LYS A 322 -16.79 18.83 -19.21
CA LYS A 322 -15.54 19.02 -19.95
C LYS A 322 -15.44 20.42 -20.53
N THR A 323 -16.51 20.89 -21.17
CA THR A 323 -16.56 22.22 -21.77
C THR A 323 -16.39 23.32 -20.69
N LYS A 324 -17.03 23.15 -19.53
CA LYS A 324 -16.87 24.07 -18.39
C LYS A 324 -15.43 24.03 -17.84
N LEU A 325 -14.85 22.85 -17.73
CA LEU A 325 -13.47 22.69 -17.25
C LEU A 325 -12.46 23.35 -18.19
N GLU A 326 -12.60 23.15 -19.51
CA GLU A 326 -11.77 23.80 -20.54
C GLU A 326 -11.88 25.32 -20.47
N ALA A 327 -13.09 25.86 -20.26
CA ALA A 327 -13.30 27.29 -20.09
C ALA A 327 -12.57 27.82 -18.84
N ILE A 328 -12.64 27.11 -17.71
CA ILE A 328 -11.95 27.45 -16.47
C ILE A 328 -10.42 27.37 -16.66
N MET A 329 -9.92 26.31 -17.28
CA MET A 329 -8.49 26.15 -17.55
C MET A 329 -7.95 27.28 -18.43
N SER A 330 -8.68 27.65 -19.46
CA SER A 330 -8.35 28.79 -20.32
C SER A 330 -8.37 30.10 -19.55
N GLN A 331 -9.38 30.35 -18.72
CA GLN A 331 -9.53 31.58 -17.93
C GLN A 331 -8.37 31.77 -16.93
N TYR A 332 -7.88 30.69 -16.33
CA TYR A 332 -6.85 30.74 -15.30
C TYR A 332 -5.46 30.35 -15.82
N HIS A 333 -5.28 30.19 -17.14
CA HIS A 333 -4.01 29.81 -17.79
C HIS A 333 -3.38 28.54 -17.20
N ILE A 334 -4.20 27.55 -16.90
CA ILE A 334 -3.73 26.26 -16.34
C ILE A 334 -3.12 25.45 -17.48
N ALA A 335 -1.89 24.97 -17.30
CA ALA A 335 -1.18 24.20 -18.33
C ALA A 335 -1.85 22.82 -18.59
N GLU A 336 -1.78 22.35 -19.82
CA GLU A 336 -2.16 20.97 -20.18
C GLU A 336 -1.34 19.98 -19.34
N GLY A 337 -2.00 19.08 -18.65
CA GLY A 337 -1.38 18.11 -17.74
C GLY A 337 -1.88 18.20 -16.29
N TYR A 338 -2.52 19.31 -15.93
CA TYR A 338 -3.29 19.42 -14.68
C TYR A 338 -4.78 19.15 -14.92
N ASP A 339 -5.09 18.32 -15.92
CA ASP A 339 -6.46 17.97 -16.28
C ASP A 339 -7.07 17.03 -15.21
N CYS A 340 -7.97 17.58 -14.41
CA CYS A 340 -8.76 16.84 -13.41
C CYS A 340 -9.78 15.89 -14.02
N GLY A 341 -9.88 15.86 -15.35
CA GLY A 341 -10.84 15.08 -16.11
C GLY A 341 -10.34 13.76 -16.71
N LYS A 342 -9.10 13.38 -16.39
CA LYS A 342 -8.51 12.10 -16.83
C LYS A 342 -8.36 11.13 -15.70
#